data_ec1af3ee9add234d00d6ada19e1812c6
#
_entry.id   ec1af3ee9add234d00d6ada19e1812c6
#
_cell.length_a   1.000
_cell.length_b   1.000
_cell.length_c   1.000
_cell.angle_alpha   90.00
_cell.angle_beta   90.00
_cell.angle_gamma   90.00
#
_symmetry.space_group_name_H-M   'P 1'
#
loop_
_entity.id
_entity.type
_entity.pdbx_description
1 polymer ?
#
loop_
_entity_poly.entity_id
_entity_poly.type
_entity_poly.pdbx_seq_one_letter_code
_entity_poly.pdbx_strand_id
1 'polypeptide(L)'
;MNYRHIYHAGNFADVVKHTVLLLCLDYLQKKEGALCLIDAHAGAGIYDLRSGEAAKTGEWEEGIGRLQAHRDAPDDLQLYLRRVQNDTNEGRYPGSPLLMARCLRPQDRLIAKELHEPAFEVLRSTLAPFKNARPIRMDAYECVRAHIPPKERRGLVLIDPPFEQKDEFETLGRQTKQWKKRWATGVFLLWYPVKAHLPVAELKEAARALGLPRTWCVETLTLPRHQAATLNGCGLLLFNAPYSIPERVEAILPDLKRALSLHEATCGWEVPAT
;
A
#
# COMPACT_ATOMS: atom_id res chain seq x y z
N MET A 1 -4.12 5.79 19.85
CA MET A 1 -4.27 5.02 18.61
C MET A 1 -4.69 3.60 18.97
N ASN A 2 -5.90 3.22 18.59
CA ASN A 2 -6.49 1.90 18.91
C ASN A 2 -6.31 0.90 17.76
N TYR A 3 -5.97 1.38 16.56
CA TYR A 3 -5.76 0.54 15.39
C TYR A 3 -4.55 -0.37 15.57
N ARG A 4 -4.77 -1.66 15.39
CA ARG A 4 -3.72 -2.68 15.41
C ARG A 4 -3.84 -3.51 14.14
N HIS A 5 -2.90 -3.33 13.22
CA HIS A 5 -2.94 -3.95 11.89
C HIS A 5 -2.98 -5.49 11.92
N ILE A 6 -2.50 -6.12 13.00
CA ILE A 6 -2.52 -7.59 13.16
C ILE A 6 -3.92 -8.20 12.98
N TYR A 7 -5.00 -7.47 13.29
CA TYR A 7 -6.38 -7.94 13.06
C TYR A 7 -6.75 -8.02 11.57
N HIS A 8 -6.03 -7.29 10.71
CA HIS A 8 -6.35 -7.08 9.29
C HIS A 8 -5.25 -7.58 8.36
N ALA A 9 -4.08 -7.97 8.92
CA ALA A 9 -2.91 -8.35 8.15
C ALA A 9 -3.21 -9.52 7.20
N GLY A 10 -2.89 -9.33 5.92
CA GLY A 10 -3.15 -10.32 4.88
C GLY A 10 -4.59 -10.37 4.36
N ASN A 11 -5.47 -9.44 4.73
CA ASN A 11 -6.82 -9.35 4.18
C ASN A 11 -6.81 -8.94 2.69
N PHE A 12 -7.98 -8.89 2.06
CA PHE A 12 -8.12 -8.50 0.65
C PHE A 12 -7.48 -7.14 0.32
N ALA A 13 -7.58 -6.17 1.24
CA ALA A 13 -7.04 -4.82 1.03
C ALA A 13 -5.50 -4.82 1.04
N ASP A 14 -4.88 -5.59 1.93
CA ASP A 14 -3.43 -5.81 1.94
C ASP A 14 -2.96 -6.50 0.65
N VAL A 15 -3.69 -7.52 0.20
CA VAL A 15 -3.39 -8.23 -1.06
C VAL A 15 -3.36 -7.26 -2.24
N VAL A 16 -4.39 -6.43 -2.39
CA VAL A 16 -4.47 -5.43 -3.47
C VAL A 16 -3.36 -4.39 -3.35
N LYS A 17 -3.18 -3.82 -2.15
CA LYS A 17 -2.14 -2.80 -1.87
C LYS A 17 -0.74 -3.31 -2.16
N HIS A 18 -0.39 -4.48 -1.64
CA HIS A 18 0.95 -5.03 -1.78
C HIS A 18 1.23 -5.53 -3.21
N THR A 19 0.21 -6.02 -3.92
CA THR A 19 0.35 -6.34 -5.35
C THR A 19 0.72 -5.08 -6.14
N VAL A 20 -0.05 -4.00 -6.04
CA VAL A 20 0.23 -2.75 -6.75
C VAL A 20 1.58 -2.16 -6.35
N LEU A 21 1.92 -2.20 -5.05
CA LEU A 21 3.22 -1.76 -4.55
C LEU A 21 4.37 -2.50 -5.23
N LEU A 22 4.32 -3.83 -5.26
CA LEU A 22 5.39 -4.67 -5.84
C LEU A 22 5.51 -4.48 -7.35
N LEU A 23 4.39 -4.30 -8.06
CA LEU A 23 4.40 -3.96 -9.49
C LEU A 23 5.07 -2.61 -9.73
N CYS A 24 4.80 -1.60 -8.90
CA CYS A 24 5.47 -0.30 -8.98
C CYS A 24 6.99 -0.43 -8.74
N LEU A 25 7.40 -1.21 -7.75
CA LEU A 25 8.82 -1.45 -7.46
C LEU A 25 9.53 -2.17 -8.60
N ASP A 26 8.91 -3.24 -9.12
CA ASP A 26 9.41 -3.98 -10.29
C ASP A 26 9.66 -3.05 -11.48
N TYR A 27 8.71 -2.16 -11.77
CA TYR A 27 8.87 -1.18 -12.86
C TYR A 27 9.98 -0.17 -12.56
N LEU A 28 9.99 0.44 -11.37
CA LEU A 28 10.94 1.49 -11.03
C LEU A 28 12.39 0.96 -11.03
N GLN A 29 12.58 -0.31 -10.68
CA GLN A 29 13.88 -0.97 -10.63
C GLN A 29 14.43 -1.39 -11.99
N LYS A 30 13.67 -1.31 -13.08
CA LYS A 30 14.18 -1.51 -14.45
C LYS A 30 15.26 -0.51 -14.85
N LYS A 31 15.28 0.67 -14.22
CA LYS A 31 16.36 1.64 -14.36
C LYS A 31 17.39 1.46 -13.26
N GLU A 32 18.67 1.57 -13.62
CA GLU A 32 19.81 1.36 -12.68
C GLU A 32 19.90 2.43 -11.57
N GLY A 33 19.40 3.66 -11.81
CA GLY A 33 19.45 4.74 -10.83
C GLY A 33 18.85 4.36 -9.49
N ALA A 34 19.48 4.79 -8.40
CA ALA A 34 19.04 4.51 -7.03
C ALA A 34 17.61 4.99 -6.74
N LEU A 35 16.93 4.30 -5.85
CA LEU A 35 15.59 4.62 -5.38
C LEU A 35 15.58 4.91 -3.87
N CYS A 36 14.77 5.90 -3.47
CA CYS A 36 14.35 6.05 -2.09
C CYS A 36 12.91 5.58 -1.96
N LEU A 37 12.70 4.57 -1.12
CA LEU A 37 11.39 4.09 -0.75
C LEU A 37 11.03 4.69 0.61
N ILE A 38 9.79 5.15 0.76
CA ILE A 38 9.28 5.68 2.03
C ILE A 38 7.97 4.96 2.33
N ASP A 39 7.92 4.26 3.45
CA ASP A 39 6.71 3.71 4.02
C ASP A 39 6.28 4.61 5.18
N ALA A 40 5.24 5.40 4.95
CA ALA A 40 4.81 6.42 5.90
C ALA A 40 3.99 5.84 7.08
N HIS A 41 3.50 4.61 6.97
CA HIS A 41 2.71 3.92 7.99
C HIS A 41 3.08 2.43 8.02
N ALA A 42 4.32 2.15 8.43
CA ALA A 42 4.95 0.85 8.22
C ALA A 42 4.38 -0.29 9.09
N GLY A 43 3.73 0.03 10.22
CA GLY A 43 3.30 -0.99 11.16
C GLY A 43 4.47 -1.78 11.73
N ALA A 44 4.22 -3.01 12.15
CA ALA A 44 5.23 -3.91 12.71
C ALA A 44 6.14 -4.57 11.65
N GLY A 45 5.74 -4.54 10.38
CA GLY A 45 6.49 -5.12 9.27
C GLY A 45 6.31 -6.63 9.08
N ILE A 46 5.97 -7.37 10.13
CA ILE A 46 5.62 -8.80 10.07
C ILE A 46 4.54 -9.12 11.11
N TYR A 47 3.65 -10.04 10.76
CA TYR A 47 2.47 -10.37 11.57
C TYR A 47 2.32 -11.90 11.69
N ASP A 48 2.06 -12.40 12.91
CA ASP A 48 1.76 -13.83 13.13
C ASP A 48 0.26 -14.09 12.89
N LEU A 49 -0.06 -14.79 11.81
CA LEU A 49 -1.42 -15.15 11.43
C LEU A 49 -2.05 -16.18 12.36
N ARG A 50 -1.26 -16.85 13.20
CA ARG A 50 -1.72 -17.81 14.21
C ARG A 50 -1.99 -17.15 15.57
N SER A 51 -1.73 -15.84 15.69
CA SER A 51 -2.00 -15.10 16.92
C SER A 51 -3.49 -15.05 17.25
N GLY A 52 -3.82 -14.89 18.52
CA GLY A 52 -5.21 -14.74 18.95
C GLY A 52 -5.91 -13.52 18.36
N GLU A 53 -5.16 -12.47 18.04
CA GLU A 53 -5.68 -11.28 17.36
C GLU A 53 -6.07 -11.57 15.90
N ALA A 54 -5.19 -12.21 15.13
CA ALA A 54 -5.47 -12.58 13.74
C ALA A 54 -6.61 -13.62 13.65
N ALA A 55 -6.64 -14.59 14.59
CA ALA A 55 -7.70 -15.60 14.65
C ALA A 55 -9.09 -15.03 14.98
N LYS A 56 -9.16 -13.88 15.69
CA LYS A 56 -10.44 -13.23 16.00
C LYS A 56 -11.20 -12.77 14.76
N THR A 57 -10.52 -12.30 13.76
CA THR A 57 -11.14 -11.78 12.53
C THR A 57 -11.08 -12.80 11.38
N GLY A 58 -10.01 -13.60 11.29
CA GLY A 58 -9.79 -14.55 10.21
C GLY A 58 -9.68 -13.89 8.82
N GLU A 59 -9.53 -12.56 8.75
CA GLU A 59 -9.55 -11.82 7.49
C GLU A 59 -8.47 -12.27 6.49
N TRP A 60 -7.34 -12.77 6.96
CA TRP A 60 -6.27 -13.28 6.11
C TRP A 60 -6.69 -14.53 5.31
N GLU A 61 -7.60 -15.35 5.82
CA GLU A 61 -8.13 -16.53 5.13
C GLU A 61 -8.88 -16.11 3.87
N GLU A 62 -9.68 -15.03 3.98
CA GLU A 62 -10.44 -14.44 2.89
C GLU A 62 -9.57 -13.57 1.95
N GLY A 63 -8.37 -13.22 2.38
CA GLY A 63 -7.37 -12.44 1.62
C GLY A 63 -6.31 -13.32 1.00
N ILE A 64 -5.12 -13.32 1.62
CA ILE A 64 -3.96 -14.08 1.10
C ILE A 64 -4.23 -15.57 1.01
N GLY A 65 -5.01 -16.15 1.94
CA GLY A 65 -5.37 -17.58 1.92
C GLY A 65 -6.11 -17.95 0.64
N ARG A 66 -7.13 -17.19 0.25
CA ARG A 66 -7.84 -17.40 -1.03
C ARG A 66 -6.94 -17.21 -2.23
N LEU A 67 -6.12 -16.15 -2.25
CA LEU A 67 -5.25 -15.92 -3.40
C LEU A 67 -4.22 -17.03 -3.57
N GLN A 68 -3.68 -17.60 -2.51
CA GLN A 68 -2.75 -18.72 -2.58
C GLN A 68 -3.41 -20.01 -3.12
N ALA A 69 -4.70 -20.16 -2.88
CA ALA A 69 -5.48 -21.29 -3.44
C ALA A 69 -5.81 -21.11 -4.94
N HIS A 70 -5.63 -19.92 -5.50
CA HIS A 70 -5.88 -19.61 -6.92
C HIS A 70 -4.72 -20.10 -7.80
N ARG A 71 -4.86 -21.31 -8.38
CA ARG A 71 -3.79 -22.03 -9.07
C ARG A 71 -3.31 -21.35 -10.36
N ASP A 72 -4.21 -20.70 -11.09
CA ASP A 72 -3.94 -20.09 -12.39
C ASP A 72 -3.66 -18.59 -12.32
N ALA A 73 -3.03 -18.14 -11.22
CA ALA A 73 -2.70 -16.74 -11.04
C ALA A 73 -1.70 -16.24 -12.11
N PRO A 74 -2.00 -15.15 -12.83
CA PRO A 74 -1.11 -14.58 -13.84
C PRO A 74 0.23 -14.11 -13.25
N ASP A 75 1.25 -13.92 -14.09
CA ASP A 75 2.62 -13.62 -13.67
C ASP A 75 2.76 -12.47 -12.69
N ASP A 76 1.96 -11.42 -12.86
CA ASP A 76 1.96 -10.25 -11.98
C ASP A 76 1.41 -10.56 -10.58
N LEU A 77 0.45 -11.47 -10.45
CA LEU A 77 0.03 -12.00 -9.14
C LEU A 77 1.04 -13.01 -8.59
N GLN A 78 1.65 -13.81 -9.44
CA GLN A 78 2.73 -14.71 -9.04
C GLN A 78 3.95 -13.96 -8.48
N LEU A 79 4.24 -12.74 -9.00
CA LEU A 79 5.29 -11.88 -8.44
C LEU A 79 5.01 -11.56 -6.96
N TYR A 80 3.78 -11.22 -6.61
CA TYR A 80 3.38 -10.97 -5.22
C TYR A 80 3.41 -12.28 -4.39
N LEU A 81 2.80 -13.35 -4.89
CA LEU A 81 2.74 -14.64 -4.19
C LEU A 81 4.12 -15.16 -3.82
N ARG A 82 5.08 -15.13 -4.74
CA ARG A 82 6.48 -15.51 -4.47
C ARG A 82 7.13 -14.69 -3.36
N ARG A 83 6.74 -13.44 -3.17
CA ARG A 83 7.29 -12.54 -2.13
C ARG A 83 6.74 -12.82 -0.74
N VAL A 84 5.54 -13.39 -0.64
CA VAL A 84 4.87 -13.66 0.63
C VAL A 84 4.91 -15.14 1.03
N GLN A 85 5.12 -16.05 0.08
CA GLN A 85 4.94 -17.49 0.24
C GLN A 85 5.75 -18.10 1.40
N ASN A 86 7.00 -17.71 1.58
CA ASN A 86 7.84 -18.28 2.65
C ASN A 86 7.27 -17.91 4.03
N ASP A 87 6.84 -16.67 4.22
CA ASP A 87 6.27 -16.24 5.49
C ASP A 87 4.91 -16.89 5.73
N THR A 88 4.05 -16.95 4.71
CA THR A 88 2.71 -17.54 4.86
C THR A 88 2.76 -19.04 5.12
N ASN A 89 3.72 -19.77 4.54
CA ASN A 89 3.98 -21.18 4.88
C ASN A 89 4.38 -21.36 6.36
N GLU A 90 5.00 -20.35 6.96
CA GLU A 90 5.34 -20.32 8.37
C GLU A 90 4.23 -19.73 9.26
N GLY A 91 3.07 -19.42 8.69
CA GLY A 91 1.95 -18.81 9.41
C GLY A 91 2.17 -17.34 9.74
N ARG A 92 2.98 -16.63 8.96
CA ARG A 92 3.25 -15.19 9.12
C ARG A 92 2.85 -14.43 7.85
N TYR A 93 2.66 -13.14 7.98
CA TYR A 93 2.39 -12.27 6.83
C TYR A 93 3.35 -11.06 6.82
N PRO A 94 4.08 -10.82 5.72
CA PRO A 94 4.98 -9.69 5.60
C PRO A 94 4.19 -8.42 5.26
N GLY A 95 4.34 -7.39 6.08
CA GLY A 95 3.82 -6.05 5.79
C GLY A 95 4.63 -5.32 4.72
N SER A 96 4.12 -4.17 4.30
CA SER A 96 4.73 -3.34 3.26
C SER A 96 6.22 -3.04 3.48
N PRO A 97 6.71 -2.68 4.71
CA PRO A 97 8.12 -2.34 4.87
C PRO A 97 9.05 -3.55 4.70
N LEU A 98 8.62 -4.76 5.10
CA LEU A 98 9.41 -5.97 4.88
C LEU A 98 9.43 -6.35 3.39
N LEU A 99 8.30 -6.23 2.69
CA LEU A 99 8.23 -6.43 1.25
C LEU A 99 9.13 -5.44 0.50
N MET A 100 9.09 -4.16 0.87
CA MET A 100 10.00 -3.14 0.31
C MET A 100 11.47 -3.45 0.60
N ALA A 101 11.80 -3.81 1.86
CA ALA A 101 13.17 -4.10 2.26
C ALA A 101 13.80 -5.26 1.48
N ARG A 102 13.00 -6.32 1.21
CA ARG A 102 13.41 -7.48 0.38
C ARG A 102 13.61 -7.13 -1.09
N CYS A 103 13.07 -6.01 -1.55
CA CYS A 103 13.26 -5.52 -2.92
C CYS A 103 14.44 -4.58 -3.07
N LEU A 104 15.09 -4.12 -1.97
CA LEU A 104 16.18 -3.15 -2.07
C LEU A 104 17.40 -3.72 -2.79
N ARG A 105 17.84 -2.99 -3.79
CA ARG A 105 19.17 -3.18 -4.41
C ARG A 105 20.24 -2.48 -3.55
N PRO A 106 21.53 -2.79 -3.71
CA PRO A 106 22.60 -2.17 -2.90
C PRO A 106 22.58 -0.64 -2.87
N GLN A 107 22.18 0.02 -3.96
CA GLN A 107 22.08 1.47 -4.09
C GLN A 107 20.78 2.06 -3.60
N ASP A 108 19.72 1.25 -3.38
CA ASP A 108 18.41 1.69 -2.93
C ASP A 108 18.38 1.86 -1.40
N ARG A 109 17.47 2.67 -0.89
CA ARG A 109 17.20 2.77 0.55
C ARG A 109 15.72 2.81 0.87
N LEU A 110 15.38 2.36 2.07
CA LEU A 110 14.05 2.41 2.65
C LEU A 110 14.05 3.28 3.91
N ILE A 111 13.04 4.12 4.04
CA ILE A 111 12.65 4.79 5.27
C ILE A 111 11.29 4.23 5.65
N ALA A 112 11.21 3.54 6.78
CA ALA A 112 9.98 2.93 7.28
C ALA A 112 9.59 3.61 8.59
N LYS A 113 8.44 4.29 8.59
CA LYS A 113 7.99 5.08 9.73
C LYS A 113 6.88 4.35 10.50
N GLU A 114 7.02 4.30 11.81
CA GLU A 114 5.99 3.85 12.72
C GLU A 114 5.99 4.74 13.98
N LEU A 115 4.80 5.16 14.41
CA LEU A 115 4.66 6.03 15.59
C LEU A 115 4.39 5.23 16.87
N HIS A 116 3.63 4.15 16.76
CA HIS A 116 3.21 3.34 17.89
C HIS A 116 4.39 2.50 18.41
N GLU A 117 4.80 2.72 19.65
CA GLU A 117 6.03 2.18 20.21
C GLU A 117 6.15 0.65 20.14
N PRO A 118 5.14 -0.16 20.53
CA PRO A 118 5.21 -1.61 20.41
C PRO A 118 5.41 -2.10 18.97
N ALA A 119 4.72 -1.49 18.00
CA ALA A 119 4.87 -1.83 16.59
C ALA A 119 6.24 -1.38 16.06
N PHE A 120 6.74 -0.23 16.50
CA PHE A 120 8.07 0.27 16.11
C PHE A 120 9.19 -0.66 16.58
N GLU A 121 9.13 -1.22 17.79
CA GLU A 121 10.15 -2.15 18.28
C GLU A 121 10.18 -3.46 17.46
N VAL A 122 9.00 -3.96 17.06
CA VAL A 122 8.92 -5.11 16.14
C VAL A 122 9.47 -4.73 14.76
N LEU A 123 9.09 -3.56 14.22
CA LEU A 123 9.59 -3.05 12.94
C LEU A 123 11.12 -2.94 12.94
N ARG A 124 11.70 -2.40 14.02
CA ARG A 124 13.14 -2.26 14.20
C ARG A 124 13.85 -3.60 14.12
N SER A 125 13.29 -4.61 14.80
CA SER A 125 13.81 -5.99 14.77
C SER A 125 13.64 -6.63 13.39
N THR A 126 12.46 -6.44 12.76
CA THR A 126 12.15 -6.97 11.42
C THR A 126 13.10 -6.43 10.36
N LEU A 127 13.45 -5.15 10.42
CA LEU A 127 14.31 -4.50 9.44
C LEU A 127 15.82 -4.57 9.76
N ALA A 128 16.21 -5.04 10.95
CA ALA A 128 17.61 -5.12 11.37
C ALA A 128 18.55 -5.84 10.36
N PRO A 129 18.12 -6.90 9.65
CA PRO A 129 18.96 -7.56 8.64
C PRO A 129 19.26 -6.69 7.40
N PHE A 130 18.50 -5.63 7.15
CA PHE A 130 18.56 -4.84 5.93
C PHE A 130 19.32 -3.53 6.17
N LYS A 131 20.61 -3.49 5.82
CA LYS A 131 21.50 -2.33 6.08
C LYS A 131 21.00 -1.01 5.47
N ASN A 132 20.23 -1.09 4.38
CA ASN A 132 19.72 0.07 3.64
C ASN A 132 18.26 0.41 4.04
N ALA A 133 17.68 -0.28 5.03
CA ALA A 133 16.36 0.00 5.59
C ALA A 133 16.51 0.69 6.94
N ARG A 134 15.86 1.85 7.09
CA ARG A 134 15.90 2.66 8.31
C ARG A 134 14.51 2.80 8.92
N PRO A 135 14.23 2.12 10.04
CA PRO A 135 13.03 2.42 10.83
C PRO A 135 13.17 3.76 11.54
N ILE A 136 12.11 4.57 11.55
CA ILE A 136 12.08 5.88 12.20
C ILE A 136 10.79 6.00 13.02
N ARG A 137 10.92 6.44 14.28
CA ARG A 137 9.78 6.78 15.12
C ARG A 137 9.49 8.28 15.01
N MET A 138 8.47 8.62 14.24
CA MET A 138 8.11 10.01 13.90
C MET A 138 6.65 10.06 13.43
N ASP A 139 6.05 11.24 13.34
CA ASP A 139 4.78 11.41 12.63
C ASP A 139 4.93 11.11 11.13
N ALA A 140 3.89 10.54 10.50
CA ALA A 140 3.94 10.11 9.10
C ALA A 140 4.13 11.28 8.15
N TYR A 141 3.34 12.32 8.31
CA TYR A 141 3.34 13.47 7.42
C TYR A 141 4.61 14.31 7.57
N GLU A 142 5.12 14.42 8.81
CA GLU A 142 6.43 15.03 9.07
C GLU A 142 7.56 14.22 8.45
N CYS A 143 7.50 12.89 8.56
CA CYS A 143 8.50 12.00 7.95
C CYS A 143 8.54 12.17 6.44
N VAL A 144 7.40 12.12 5.75
CA VAL A 144 7.35 12.34 4.30
C VAL A 144 7.92 13.72 3.96
N ARG A 145 7.46 14.78 4.65
CA ARG A 145 7.93 16.15 4.42
C ARG A 145 9.44 16.32 4.59
N ALA A 146 10.04 15.64 5.57
CA ALA A 146 11.47 15.72 5.86
C ALA A 146 12.33 14.98 4.83
N HIS A 147 11.78 13.98 4.13
CA HIS A 147 12.55 13.10 3.26
C HIS A 147 12.27 13.28 1.76
N ILE A 148 11.37 14.18 1.38
CA ILE A 148 11.10 14.53 -0.02
C ILE A 148 11.54 15.98 -0.35
N PRO A 149 12.11 16.26 -1.54
CA PRO A 149 12.59 15.28 -2.51
C PRO A 149 13.80 14.51 -1.97
N PRO A 150 13.90 13.20 -2.23
CA PRO A 150 15.04 12.43 -1.80
C PRO A 150 16.30 12.77 -2.63
N LYS A 151 17.49 12.52 -2.08
CA LYS A 151 18.76 12.73 -2.79
C LYS A 151 18.88 11.88 -4.07
N GLU A 152 18.24 10.74 -4.10
CA GLU A 152 18.13 9.82 -5.24
C GLU A 152 17.29 10.41 -6.39
N ARG A 153 16.49 11.45 -6.11
CA ARG A 153 15.54 12.08 -7.04
C ARG A 153 14.48 11.15 -7.61
N ARG A 154 14.56 9.86 -7.34
CA ARG A 154 13.63 8.79 -7.76
C ARG A 154 13.16 8.01 -6.54
N GLY A 155 11.93 7.54 -6.55
CA GLY A 155 11.41 6.72 -5.48
C GLY A 155 9.90 6.63 -5.44
N LEU A 156 9.42 5.96 -4.39
CA LEU A 156 8.01 5.76 -4.12
C LEU A 156 7.72 6.03 -2.64
N VAL A 157 6.62 6.72 -2.39
CA VAL A 157 6.05 6.90 -1.04
C VAL A 157 4.76 6.12 -0.94
N LEU A 158 4.69 5.16 -0.02
CA LEU A 158 3.44 4.51 0.38
C LEU A 158 2.83 5.27 1.56
N ILE A 159 1.54 5.60 1.44
CA ILE A 159 0.75 6.29 2.45
C ILE A 159 -0.49 5.45 2.75
N ASP A 160 -0.55 4.88 3.95
CA ASP A 160 -1.60 3.95 4.39
C ASP A 160 -2.01 4.27 5.83
N PRO A 161 -2.66 5.44 6.08
CA PRO A 161 -3.03 5.86 7.42
C PRO A 161 -4.14 4.97 8.00
N PRO A 162 -4.26 4.89 9.33
CA PRO A 162 -5.25 4.05 10.00
C PRO A 162 -6.69 4.57 9.89
N PHE A 163 -6.91 5.77 9.38
CA PHE A 163 -8.22 6.41 9.25
C PHE A 163 -9.04 6.44 10.56
N GLU A 164 -8.36 6.65 11.68
CA GLU A 164 -8.98 6.86 13.00
C GLU A 164 -9.43 8.31 13.21
N GLN A 165 -8.75 9.25 12.55
CA GLN A 165 -9.07 10.68 12.64
C GLN A 165 -10.22 11.02 11.68
N LYS A 166 -11.17 11.81 12.16
CA LYS A 166 -12.34 12.22 11.35
C LYS A 166 -11.96 13.08 10.14
N ASP A 167 -10.88 13.83 10.26
CA ASP A 167 -10.34 14.74 9.25
C ASP A 167 -9.19 14.13 8.41
N GLU A 168 -8.99 12.81 8.48
CA GLU A 168 -7.89 12.13 7.77
C GLU A 168 -7.95 12.37 6.24
N PHE A 169 -9.15 12.32 5.66
CA PHE A 169 -9.33 12.57 4.22
C PHE A 169 -8.97 14.01 3.83
N GLU A 170 -9.38 15.01 4.63
CA GLU A 170 -9.01 16.41 4.43
C GLU A 170 -7.50 16.61 4.60
N THR A 171 -6.94 16.01 5.64
CA THR A 171 -5.50 16.06 5.92
C THR A 171 -4.71 15.47 4.76
N LEU A 172 -5.10 14.33 4.21
CA LEU A 172 -4.48 13.72 3.04
C LEU A 172 -4.53 14.65 1.82
N GLY A 173 -5.67 15.25 1.52
CA GLY A 173 -5.81 16.23 0.43
C GLY A 173 -4.85 17.43 0.59
N ARG A 174 -4.77 17.99 1.80
CA ARG A 174 -3.85 19.08 2.14
C ARG A 174 -2.37 18.66 2.00
N GLN A 175 -2.01 17.50 2.54
CA GLN A 175 -0.63 16.97 2.50
C GLN A 175 -0.19 16.65 1.07
N THR A 176 -1.04 16.00 0.28
CA THR A 176 -0.75 15.69 -1.12
C THR A 176 -0.44 16.96 -1.93
N LYS A 177 -1.15 18.06 -1.67
CA LYS A 177 -0.86 19.37 -2.28
C LYS A 177 0.54 19.88 -1.92
N GLN A 178 0.99 19.68 -0.68
CA GLN A 178 2.34 20.06 -0.25
C GLN A 178 3.40 19.15 -0.87
N TRP A 179 3.16 17.84 -0.93
CA TRP A 179 4.09 16.87 -1.54
C TRP A 179 4.30 17.15 -3.03
N LYS A 180 3.21 17.45 -3.77
CA LYS A 180 3.30 17.89 -5.17
C LYS A 180 4.26 19.07 -5.34
N LYS A 181 4.12 20.10 -4.50
CA LYS A 181 4.99 21.29 -4.57
C LYS A 181 6.46 20.95 -4.33
N ARG A 182 6.74 20.01 -3.42
CA ARG A 182 8.11 19.66 -3.04
C ARG A 182 8.76 18.66 -3.98
N TRP A 183 7.97 17.71 -4.51
CA TRP A 183 8.48 16.62 -5.35
C TRP A 183 7.46 16.21 -6.40
N ALA A 184 7.30 17.04 -7.41
CA ALA A 184 6.30 16.85 -8.47
C ALA A 184 6.48 15.55 -9.28
N THR A 185 7.69 14.99 -9.33
CA THR A 185 8.02 13.76 -10.08
C THR A 185 8.02 12.49 -9.21
N GLY A 186 7.77 12.61 -7.92
CA GLY A 186 7.69 11.48 -7.00
C GLY A 186 6.49 10.59 -7.30
N VAL A 187 6.66 9.27 -7.14
CA VAL A 187 5.54 8.33 -7.19
C VAL A 187 4.95 8.22 -5.80
N PHE A 188 3.65 8.49 -5.66
CA PHE A 188 2.94 8.35 -4.39
C PHE A 188 1.83 7.33 -4.55
N LEU A 189 1.81 6.31 -3.70
CA LEU A 189 0.78 5.30 -3.61
C LEU A 189 0.01 5.53 -2.30
N LEU A 190 -1.20 6.06 -2.42
CA LEU A 190 -2.07 6.40 -1.31
C LEU A 190 -3.20 5.40 -1.22
N TRP A 191 -3.27 4.67 -0.09
CA TRP A 191 -4.36 3.77 0.22
C TRP A 191 -5.49 4.53 0.96
N TYR A 192 -6.74 4.12 0.72
CA TYR A 192 -7.90 4.60 1.46
C TYR A 192 -8.98 3.53 1.59
N PRO A 193 -9.73 3.51 2.71
CA PRO A 193 -10.85 2.61 2.90
C PRO A 193 -12.08 3.09 2.13
N VAL A 194 -12.90 2.15 1.67
CA VAL A 194 -14.23 2.43 1.14
C VAL A 194 -15.28 1.94 2.12
N LYS A 195 -16.08 2.87 2.64
CA LYS A 195 -17.26 2.65 3.49
C LYS A 195 -18.36 3.60 3.04
N ALA A 196 -19.62 3.26 3.30
CA ALA A 196 -20.76 4.03 2.81
C ALA A 196 -20.74 5.53 3.21
N HIS A 197 -20.21 5.84 4.38
CA HIS A 197 -20.20 7.20 4.96
C HIS A 197 -18.88 7.97 4.78
N LEU A 198 -17.87 7.38 4.14
CA LEU A 198 -16.57 8.04 3.98
C LEU A 198 -16.53 8.91 2.72
N PRO A 199 -15.87 10.10 2.77
CA PRO A 199 -15.85 11.08 1.70
C PRO A 199 -14.82 10.73 0.61
N VAL A 200 -14.95 9.54 0.01
CA VAL A 200 -14.04 9.06 -1.05
C VAL A 200 -14.13 9.96 -2.30
N ALA A 201 -15.34 10.45 -2.61
CA ALA A 201 -15.54 11.33 -3.76
C ALA A 201 -14.77 12.65 -3.62
N GLU A 202 -14.77 13.24 -2.41
CA GLU A 202 -14.01 14.46 -2.12
C GLU A 202 -12.50 14.26 -2.20
N LEU A 203 -11.99 13.11 -1.74
CA LEU A 203 -10.58 12.76 -1.89
C LEU A 203 -10.18 12.68 -3.37
N LYS A 204 -10.99 12.02 -4.20
CA LYS A 204 -10.75 11.93 -5.65
C LYS A 204 -10.83 13.29 -6.32
N GLU A 205 -11.80 14.12 -5.94
CA GLU A 205 -11.91 15.48 -6.47
C GLU A 205 -10.71 16.35 -6.08
N ALA A 206 -10.26 16.26 -4.82
CA ALA A 206 -9.04 16.92 -4.39
C ALA A 206 -7.81 16.43 -5.20
N ALA A 207 -7.73 15.13 -5.50
CA ALA A 207 -6.67 14.57 -6.33
C ALA A 207 -6.72 15.10 -7.77
N ARG A 208 -7.92 15.18 -8.38
CA ARG A 208 -8.10 15.79 -9.73
C ARG A 208 -7.71 17.26 -9.74
N ALA A 209 -8.15 18.03 -8.75
CA ALA A 209 -7.83 19.45 -8.62
C ALA A 209 -6.32 19.73 -8.48
N LEU A 210 -5.53 18.75 -8.03
CA LEU A 210 -4.07 18.87 -8.04
C LEU A 210 -3.48 18.89 -9.46
N GLY A 211 -4.17 18.31 -10.43
CA GLY A 211 -3.72 18.27 -11.81
C GLY A 211 -2.36 17.58 -11.98
N LEU A 212 -2.02 16.61 -11.11
CA LEU A 212 -0.83 15.81 -11.31
C LEU A 212 -1.05 14.86 -12.49
N PRO A 213 -0.21 14.93 -13.52
CA PRO A 213 -0.35 14.03 -14.65
C PRO A 213 -0.22 12.58 -14.19
N ARG A 214 -0.87 11.67 -14.91
CA ARG A 214 -0.84 10.24 -14.61
C ARG A 214 -1.31 9.91 -13.18
N THR A 215 -2.36 10.59 -12.70
CA THR A 215 -3.07 10.20 -11.48
C THR A 215 -4.08 9.12 -11.83
N TRP A 216 -3.87 7.93 -11.31
CA TRP A 216 -4.64 6.73 -11.59
C TRP A 216 -5.19 6.11 -10.30
N CYS A 217 -6.33 5.44 -10.41
CA CYS A 217 -7.02 4.85 -9.27
C CYS A 217 -7.40 3.40 -9.55
N VAL A 218 -7.31 2.55 -8.53
CA VAL A 218 -7.96 1.24 -8.49
C VAL A 218 -8.80 1.14 -7.22
N GLU A 219 -10.02 0.63 -7.35
CA GLU A 219 -10.93 0.35 -6.23
C GLU A 219 -11.43 -1.08 -6.27
N THR A 220 -11.57 -1.67 -5.11
CA THR A 220 -12.13 -3.01 -4.92
C THR A 220 -13.19 -2.96 -3.82
N LEU A 221 -14.31 -3.67 -4.03
CA LEU A 221 -15.41 -3.77 -3.08
C LEU A 221 -15.73 -5.23 -2.82
N THR A 222 -15.99 -5.57 -1.56
CA THR A 222 -16.46 -6.91 -1.16
C THR A 222 -18.00 -7.03 -1.20
N LEU A 223 -18.70 -5.91 -1.01
CA LEU A 223 -20.17 -5.79 -1.07
C LEU A 223 -20.55 -4.55 -1.88
N PRO A 224 -21.81 -4.40 -2.31
CA PRO A 224 -22.32 -3.17 -2.91
C PRO A 224 -22.03 -1.96 -2.02
N ARG A 225 -21.59 -0.85 -2.62
CA ARG A 225 -21.09 0.35 -1.92
C ARG A 225 -22.04 0.89 -0.84
N HIS A 226 -23.33 0.79 -1.05
CA HIS A 226 -24.35 1.32 -0.13
C HIS A 226 -24.70 0.39 1.05
N GLN A 227 -24.20 -0.84 1.08
CA GLN A 227 -24.62 -1.85 2.04
C GLN A 227 -23.75 -1.95 3.30
N ALA A 228 -22.59 -1.27 3.35
CA ALA A 228 -21.63 -1.57 4.39
C ALA A 228 -21.50 -0.49 5.46
N ALA A 229 -21.75 -0.90 6.71
CA ALA A 229 -21.38 -0.15 7.91
C ALA A 229 -19.89 -0.32 8.30
N THR A 230 -19.26 -1.41 7.84
CA THR A 230 -17.86 -1.78 8.10
C THR A 230 -16.97 -1.53 6.88
N LEU A 231 -15.70 -1.94 6.91
CA LEU A 231 -14.80 -1.89 5.77
C LEU A 231 -15.37 -2.75 4.64
N ASN A 232 -15.81 -2.10 3.58
CA ASN A 232 -16.43 -2.73 2.42
C ASN A 232 -15.50 -2.85 1.22
N GLY A 233 -14.46 -2.05 1.20
CA GLY A 233 -13.54 -2.02 0.09
C GLY A 233 -12.33 -1.17 0.40
N CYS A 234 -11.44 -1.12 -0.56
CA CYS A 234 -10.30 -0.23 -0.52
C CYS A 234 -10.05 0.39 -1.89
N GLY A 235 -9.36 1.53 -1.86
CA GLY A 235 -8.85 2.16 -3.06
C GLY A 235 -7.39 2.53 -2.92
N LEU A 236 -6.73 2.63 -4.07
CA LEU A 236 -5.38 3.15 -4.21
C LEU A 236 -5.39 4.29 -5.21
N LEU A 237 -4.94 5.48 -4.78
CA LEU A 237 -4.60 6.57 -5.68
C LEU A 237 -3.10 6.55 -5.93
N LEU A 238 -2.73 6.46 -7.19
CA LEU A 238 -1.34 6.42 -7.64
C LEU A 238 -1.03 7.70 -8.41
N PHE A 239 -0.29 8.62 -7.80
CA PHE A 239 0.19 9.85 -8.43
C PHE A 239 1.49 9.58 -9.16
N ASN A 240 1.64 10.14 -10.36
CA ASN A 240 2.74 9.86 -11.28
C ASN A 240 2.88 8.35 -11.55
N ALA A 241 1.75 7.68 -11.83
CA ALA A 241 1.71 6.24 -12.06
C ALA A 241 2.79 5.81 -13.07
N PRO A 242 3.66 4.84 -12.76
CA PRO A 242 4.64 4.34 -13.71
C PRO A 242 3.96 3.78 -14.97
N TYR A 243 4.61 3.93 -16.10
CA TYR A 243 3.99 3.78 -17.43
C TYR A 243 3.14 2.51 -17.62
N SER A 244 3.66 1.35 -17.23
CA SER A 244 2.97 0.07 -17.44
C SER A 244 2.10 -0.40 -16.27
N ILE A 245 1.99 0.37 -15.18
CA ILE A 245 1.27 -0.11 -14.00
C ILE A 245 -0.23 -0.14 -14.20
N PRO A 246 -0.88 0.88 -14.82
CA PRO A 246 -2.31 0.82 -15.11
C PRO A 246 -2.72 -0.41 -15.88
N GLU A 247 -2.05 -0.69 -17.02
CA GLU A 247 -2.35 -1.83 -17.87
C GLU A 247 -2.08 -3.17 -17.18
N ARG A 248 -1.00 -3.27 -16.41
CA ARG A 248 -0.68 -4.50 -15.65
C ARG A 248 -1.74 -4.79 -14.58
N VAL A 249 -2.17 -3.76 -13.84
CA VAL A 249 -3.21 -3.94 -12.81
C VAL A 249 -4.55 -4.25 -13.44
N GLU A 250 -4.92 -3.56 -14.52
CA GLU A 250 -6.16 -3.84 -15.28
C GLU A 250 -6.21 -5.30 -15.74
N ALA A 251 -5.10 -5.83 -16.24
CA ALA A 251 -4.99 -7.20 -16.71
C ALA A 251 -5.21 -8.25 -15.59
N ILE A 252 -4.82 -7.97 -14.34
CA ILE A 252 -4.98 -8.89 -13.21
C ILE A 252 -6.27 -8.69 -12.41
N LEU A 253 -7.01 -7.60 -12.64
CA LEU A 253 -8.24 -7.31 -11.88
C LEU A 253 -9.29 -8.44 -11.95
N PRO A 254 -9.54 -9.09 -13.10
CA PRO A 254 -10.49 -10.21 -13.16
C PRO A 254 -10.06 -11.39 -12.26
N ASP A 255 -8.76 -11.67 -12.17
CA ASP A 255 -8.23 -12.74 -11.33
C ASP A 255 -8.28 -12.37 -9.85
N LEU A 256 -7.92 -11.14 -9.49
CA LEU A 256 -8.09 -10.62 -8.13
C LEU A 256 -9.55 -10.67 -7.70
N LYS A 257 -10.49 -10.22 -8.57
CA LYS A 257 -11.92 -10.26 -8.29
C LYS A 257 -12.39 -11.68 -8.02
N ARG A 258 -11.98 -12.64 -8.84
CA ARG A 258 -12.35 -14.07 -8.70
C ARG A 258 -11.73 -14.68 -7.46
N ALA A 259 -10.43 -14.54 -7.28
CA ALA A 259 -9.68 -15.14 -6.17
C ALA A 259 -10.15 -14.62 -4.79
N LEU A 260 -10.38 -13.31 -4.68
CA LEU A 260 -10.78 -12.66 -3.44
C LEU A 260 -12.30 -12.56 -3.26
N SER A 261 -13.10 -13.12 -4.20
CA SER A 261 -14.58 -13.05 -4.20
C SER A 261 -15.10 -11.60 -4.08
N LEU A 262 -14.47 -10.66 -4.79
CA LEU A 262 -14.87 -9.27 -4.72
C LEU A 262 -16.19 -9.05 -5.49
N HIS A 263 -17.06 -8.21 -4.93
CA HIS A 263 -18.27 -7.75 -5.64
C HIS A 263 -17.91 -6.91 -6.87
N GLU A 264 -16.95 -5.99 -6.71
CA GLU A 264 -16.50 -5.07 -7.75
C GLU A 264 -14.98 -4.87 -7.69
N ALA A 265 -14.36 -4.72 -8.85
CA ALA A 265 -12.97 -4.28 -8.97
C ALA A 265 -12.87 -3.41 -10.23
N THR A 266 -12.49 -2.15 -10.03
CA THR A 266 -12.45 -1.14 -11.10
C THR A 266 -11.15 -0.35 -11.05
N CYS A 267 -10.72 0.17 -12.17
CA CYS A 267 -9.60 1.09 -12.24
C CYS A 267 -9.82 2.15 -13.34
N GLY A 268 -9.10 3.26 -13.22
CA GLY A 268 -9.22 4.34 -14.20
C GLY A 268 -8.33 5.54 -13.92
N TRP A 269 -8.23 6.41 -14.90
CA TRP A 269 -7.51 7.66 -14.80
C TRP A 269 -8.35 8.73 -14.07
N GLU A 270 -7.84 9.31 -13.01
CA GLU A 270 -8.38 10.52 -12.38
C GLU A 270 -7.84 11.78 -13.09
N VAL A 271 -6.57 11.76 -13.52
CA VAL A 271 -5.94 12.75 -14.41
C VAL A 271 -5.08 11.99 -15.41
N PRO A 272 -5.45 11.97 -16.71
CA PRO A 272 -4.67 11.26 -17.73
C PRO A 272 -3.25 11.79 -17.88
N ALA A 273 -2.42 11.03 -18.61
CA ALA A 273 -1.16 11.54 -19.14
C ALA A 273 -1.49 12.59 -20.21
N THR A 274 -0.97 13.78 -20.08
CA THR A 274 -1.02 14.81 -21.14
C THR A 274 -0.06 14.48 -22.25
#